data_6c0bba31a2cbf43645cb8b4a5228c4fb
#
_entry.id   6c0bba31a2cbf43645cb8b4a5228c4fb
#
_cell.length_a   1.000
_cell.length_b   1.000
_cell.length_c   1.000
_cell.angle_alpha   90.00
_cell.angle_beta   90.00
_cell.angle_gamma   90.00
#
_symmetry.space_group_name_H-M   'P 1'
#
loop_
_entity.id
_entity.type
_entity.pdbx_description
1 polymer ?
#
loop_
_entity_poly.entity_id
_entity_poly.type
_entity_poly.pdbx_seq_one_letter_code
_entity_poly.pdbx_strand_id
1 'polypeptide(L)'
;MSGYLFVINNYAPMIICLIGTVISLVISFGFKDIYLVDKKKRKTVGNFAKEYKTDIVDSLKFIKRSNRMKSYLLFAAVFYALINIFDTYKFDLLTEVNIGEEQFAVIIALLSLMASISISFTKKIQKQFKNRTLTFLSLSYILSWIAIGIVSLTLANSIIIPIILMFYVINRLCDSQWVIVKGRYLKNFTKPGTREKITFTFELVTAIAGGVSALIGAWILSITDIRHAIVIVALGGLILIVWTLDYMRTRFGLKPKQYSKEDIKFYI
;
A
#
# COMPACT_ATOMS: atom_id res chain seq x y z
N MET A 1 -16.91 14.71 3.94
CA MET A 1 -17.13 15.97 3.18
C MET A 1 -17.41 15.74 1.70
N SER A 2 -16.72 14.85 0.99
CA SER A 2 -16.95 14.60 -0.44
C SER A 2 -18.39 14.15 -0.78
N GLY A 3 -19.01 13.28 0.02
CA GLY A 3 -20.39 12.82 -0.21
C GLY A 3 -21.44 13.93 -0.16
N TYR A 4 -21.35 14.84 0.81
CA TYR A 4 -22.24 16.00 0.87
C TYR A 4 -22.05 16.97 -0.31
N LEU A 5 -20.81 17.14 -0.74
CA LEU A 5 -20.50 17.99 -1.89
C LEU A 5 -21.04 17.40 -3.20
N PHE A 6 -21.03 16.06 -3.30
CA PHE A 6 -21.56 15.36 -4.47
C PHE A 6 -23.10 15.53 -4.59
N VAL A 7 -23.81 15.56 -3.47
CA VAL A 7 -25.27 15.83 -3.43
C VAL A 7 -25.61 17.26 -3.89
N ILE A 8 -24.73 18.24 -3.58
CA ILE A 8 -24.93 19.64 -3.99
C ILE A 8 -24.63 19.79 -5.50
N ASN A 9 -23.54 19.23 -5.96
CA ASN A 9 -23.14 19.25 -7.36
C ASN A 9 -22.13 18.11 -7.63
N ASN A 10 -22.40 17.29 -8.66
CA ASN A 10 -21.54 16.19 -9.05
C ASN A 10 -20.09 16.57 -9.33
N TYR A 11 -19.82 17.82 -9.70
CA TYR A 11 -18.48 18.35 -9.99
C TYR A 11 -17.82 19.02 -8.79
N ALA A 12 -18.55 19.33 -7.71
CA ALA A 12 -18.01 20.07 -6.57
C ALA A 12 -16.80 19.35 -5.91
N PRO A 13 -16.79 18.05 -5.69
CA PRO A 13 -15.60 17.35 -5.15
C PRO A 13 -14.37 17.48 -6.06
N MET A 14 -14.57 17.36 -7.38
CA MET A 14 -13.48 17.48 -8.36
C MET A 14 -12.89 18.88 -8.38
N ILE A 15 -13.75 19.93 -8.33
CA ILE A 15 -13.31 21.33 -8.30
C ILE A 15 -12.49 21.61 -7.04
N ILE A 16 -12.95 21.13 -5.88
CA ILE A 16 -12.22 21.31 -4.61
C ILE A 16 -10.88 20.58 -4.63
N CYS A 17 -10.81 19.36 -5.16
CA CYS A 17 -9.56 18.64 -5.34
C CYS A 17 -8.61 19.37 -6.29
N LEU A 18 -9.12 19.94 -7.38
CA LEU A 18 -8.33 20.72 -8.33
C LEU A 18 -7.75 21.98 -7.64
N ILE A 19 -8.56 22.73 -6.91
CA ILE A 19 -8.12 23.90 -6.15
C ILE A 19 -7.04 23.51 -5.13
N GLY A 20 -7.26 22.42 -4.36
CA GLY A 20 -6.29 21.91 -3.40
C GLY A 20 -4.97 21.51 -4.06
N THR A 21 -5.03 20.90 -5.24
CA THR A 21 -3.84 20.52 -6.01
C THR A 21 -3.08 21.75 -6.50
N VAL A 22 -3.78 22.77 -7.01
CA VAL A 22 -3.17 24.04 -7.44
C VAL A 22 -2.52 24.77 -6.27
N ILE A 23 -3.19 24.85 -5.12
CA ILE A 23 -2.62 25.43 -3.90
C ILE A 23 -1.36 24.69 -3.48
N SER A 24 -1.39 23.35 -3.46
CA SER A 24 -0.23 22.52 -3.13
C SER A 24 0.93 22.74 -4.11
N LEU A 25 0.62 22.89 -5.39
CA LEU A 25 1.62 23.22 -6.41
C LEU A 25 2.27 24.57 -6.14
N VAL A 26 1.46 25.60 -5.88
CA VAL A 26 1.97 26.96 -5.56
C VAL A 26 2.86 26.94 -4.32
N ILE A 27 2.43 26.25 -3.26
CA ILE A 27 3.22 26.09 -2.04
C ILE A 27 4.54 25.36 -2.33
N SER A 28 4.53 24.38 -3.21
CA SER A 28 5.74 23.59 -3.55
C SER A 28 6.84 24.45 -4.21
N PHE A 29 6.48 25.50 -4.94
CA PHE A 29 7.46 26.46 -5.48
C PHE A 29 8.15 27.30 -4.40
N GLY A 30 7.54 27.42 -3.21
CA GLY A 30 8.14 28.10 -2.05
C GLY A 30 9.17 27.26 -1.29
N PHE A 31 9.20 25.94 -1.49
CA PHE A 31 10.20 25.09 -0.85
C PHE A 31 11.56 25.29 -1.51
N LYS A 32 12.52 25.82 -0.73
CA LYS A 32 13.93 25.80 -1.12
C LYS A 32 14.51 24.45 -0.77
N ASP A 33 15.18 23.81 -1.75
CA ASP A 33 15.98 22.64 -1.49
C ASP A 33 17.06 22.97 -0.44
N ILE A 34 16.90 22.42 0.75
CA ILE A 34 17.85 22.57 1.86
C ILE A 34 19.09 21.68 1.61
N TYR A 35 19.01 20.77 0.65
CA TYR A 35 20.16 19.98 0.25
C TYR A 35 21.18 20.86 -0.47
N LEU A 36 22.34 21.03 0.16
CA LEU A 36 23.56 21.51 -0.44
C LEU A 36 24.02 20.51 -1.53
N VAL A 37 23.23 20.39 -2.57
CA VAL A 37 23.70 19.80 -3.81
C VAL A 37 24.59 20.84 -4.43
N ASP A 38 25.89 20.55 -4.56
CA ASP A 38 26.83 21.32 -5.36
C ASP A 38 26.10 21.94 -6.55
N LYS A 39 26.31 23.26 -6.76
CA LYS A 39 25.76 24.05 -7.86
C LYS A 39 26.19 23.47 -9.22
N LYS A 40 25.85 22.22 -9.50
CA LYS A 40 26.02 21.62 -10.81
C LYS A 40 24.96 22.20 -11.72
N LYS A 41 25.47 22.99 -12.67
CA LYS A 41 24.87 23.51 -13.91
C LYS A 41 23.39 23.18 -14.12
N ARG A 42 22.54 24.20 -14.28
CA ARG A 42 21.15 24.05 -14.76
C ARG A 42 21.14 23.15 -15.97
N LYS A 43 20.62 21.95 -15.83
CA LYS A 43 20.56 20.95 -16.87
C LYS A 43 19.36 21.22 -17.77
N THR A 44 19.55 21.10 -19.06
CA THR A 44 18.48 21.15 -20.05
C THR A 44 17.48 20.02 -19.79
N VAL A 45 16.18 20.24 -20.03
CA VAL A 45 15.09 19.27 -19.79
C VAL A 45 15.40 17.89 -20.44
N GLY A 46 16.02 17.87 -21.61
CA GLY A 46 16.43 16.62 -22.26
C GLY A 46 17.50 15.82 -21.51
N ASN A 47 18.43 16.51 -20.86
CA ASN A 47 19.44 15.86 -20.02
C ASN A 47 18.82 15.30 -18.73
N PHE A 48 17.79 15.97 -18.19
CA PHE A 48 17.05 15.49 -17.01
C PHE A 48 16.33 14.17 -17.30
N ALA A 49 15.60 14.08 -18.42
CA ALA A 49 14.90 12.84 -18.81
C ALA A 49 15.87 11.66 -19.02
N LYS A 50 17.03 11.91 -19.62
CA LYS A 50 18.07 10.89 -19.84
C LYS A 50 18.67 10.39 -18.53
N GLU A 51 18.98 11.29 -17.59
CA GLU A 51 19.46 10.94 -16.24
C GLU A 51 18.42 10.14 -15.47
N TYR A 52 17.16 10.59 -15.50
CA TYR A 52 16.07 9.92 -14.85
C TYR A 52 15.90 8.47 -15.33
N LYS A 53 15.96 8.26 -16.65
CA LYS A 53 15.96 6.91 -17.24
C LYS A 53 17.15 6.08 -16.77
N THR A 54 18.34 6.66 -16.71
CA THR A 54 19.55 5.98 -16.24
C THR A 54 19.42 5.60 -14.77
N ASP A 55 18.91 6.51 -13.94
CA ASP A 55 18.69 6.27 -12.50
C ASP A 55 17.70 5.14 -12.24
N ILE A 56 16.61 5.05 -13.00
CA ILE A 56 15.65 3.93 -12.93
C ILE A 56 16.32 2.62 -13.34
N VAL A 57 17.05 2.60 -14.46
CA VAL A 57 17.73 1.39 -14.95
C VAL A 57 18.77 0.89 -13.94
N ASP A 58 19.57 1.78 -13.38
CA ASP A 58 20.60 1.41 -12.41
C ASP A 58 19.99 0.93 -11.08
N SER A 59 18.88 1.56 -10.66
CA SER A 59 18.12 1.11 -9.48
C SER A 59 17.49 -0.27 -9.72
N LEU A 60 16.95 -0.54 -10.91
CA LEU A 60 16.41 -1.86 -11.26
C LEU A 60 17.52 -2.92 -11.30
N LYS A 61 18.71 -2.59 -11.83
CA LYS A 61 19.87 -3.48 -11.79
C LYS A 61 20.30 -3.80 -10.37
N PHE A 62 20.33 -2.79 -9.49
CA PHE A 62 20.62 -2.98 -8.06
C PHE A 62 19.58 -3.91 -7.41
N ILE A 63 18.29 -3.66 -7.60
CA ILE A 63 17.20 -4.48 -7.07
C ILE A 63 17.32 -5.93 -7.56
N LYS A 64 17.62 -6.12 -8.86
CA LYS A 64 17.76 -7.45 -9.46
C LYS A 64 18.96 -8.22 -8.89
N ARG A 65 20.09 -7.54 -8.61
CA ARG A 65 21.30 -8.14 -8.02
C ARG A 65 21.14 -8.49 -6.55
N SER A 66 20.40 -7.68 -5.79
CA SER A 66 20.17 -7.91 -4.37
C SER A 66 19.02 -8.89 -4.14
N ASN A 67 19.33 -10.12 -3.72
CA ASN A 67 18.32 -11.13 -3.40
C ASN A 67 17.31 -10.67 -2.35
N ARG A 68 17.75 -9.88 -1.37
CA ARG A 68 16.90 -9.31 -0.32
C ARG A 68 15.94 -8.29 -0.90
N MET A 69 16.45 -7.36 -1.71
CA MET A 69 15.65 -6.29 -2.27
C MET A 69 14.64 -6.83 -3.29
N LYS A 70 15.07 -7.78 -4.11
CA LYS A 70 14.21 -8.46 -5.10
C LYS A 70 13.04 -9.18 -4.43
N SER A 71 13.31 -9.98 -3.37
CA SER A 71 12.27 -10.72 -2.67
C SER A 71 11.32 -9.80 -1.91
N TYR A 72 11.84 -8.71 -1.35
CA TYR A 72 11.04 -7.70 -0.69
C TYR A 72 10.16 -6.92 -1.69
N LEU A 73 10.69 -6.54 -2.85
CA LEU A 73 9.92 -5.89 -3.90
C LEU A 73 8.76 -6.78 -4.39
N LEU A 74 9.03 -8.08 -4.59
CA LEU A 74 7.99 -9.03 -5.02
C LEU A 74 6.85 -9.10 -3.99
N PHE A 75 7.18 -9.27 -2.72
CA PHE A 75 6.19 -9.26 -1.64
C PHE A 75 5.41 -7.94 -1.58
N ALA A 76 6.11 -6.81 -1.64
CA ALA A 76 5.48 -5.49 -1.59
C ALA A 76 4.57 -5.23 -2.79
N ALA A 77 4.96 -5.65 -3.99
CA ALA A 77 4.16 -5.53 -5.20
C ALA A 77 2.87 -6.34 -5.10
N VAL A 78 2.96 -7.61 -4.66
CA VAL A 78 1.79 -8.48 -4.46
C VAL A 78 0.86 -7.93 -3.37
N PHE A 79 1.42 -7.51 -2.23
CA PHE A 79 0.61 -6.99 -1.14
C PHE A 79 -0.07 -5.67 -1.51
N TYR A 80 0.62 -4.75 -2.18
CA TYR A 80 0.04 -3.52 -2.67
C TYR A 80 -1.03 -3.76 -3.74
N ALA A 81 -0.80 -4.72 -4.63
CA ALA A 81 -1.79 -5.15 -5.62
C ALA A 81 -3.10 -5.60 -4.97
N LEU A 82 -3.01 -6.41 -3.91
CA LEU A 82 -4.18 -6.87 -3.14
C LEU A 82 -4.88 -5.72 -2.43
N ILE A 83 -4.12 -4.82 -1.78
CA ILE A 83 -4.70 -3.62 -1.15
C ILE A 83 -5.51 -2.83 -2.18
N ASN A 84 -4.97 -2.62 -3.37
CA ASN A 84 -5.61 -1.82 -4.42
C ASN A 84 -6.92 -2.45 -4.94
N ILE A 85 -6.95 -3.77 -5.16
CA ILE A 85 -8.17 -4.48 -5.54
C ILE A 85 -9.24 -4.35 -4.44
N PHE A 86 -8.87 -4.63 -3.20
CA PHE A 86 -9.81 -4.60 -2.09
C PHE A 86 -10.28 -3.19 -1.73
N ASP A 87 -9.47 -2.17 -1.96
CA ASP A 87 -9.92 -0.78 -1.79
C ASP A 87 -11.05 -0.41 -2.79
N THR A 88 -11.02 -0.97 -3.99
CA THR A 88 -12.13 -0.85 -4.96
C THR A 88 -13.34 -1.68 -4.49
N TYR A 89 -13.15 -2.96 -4.22
CA TYR A 89 -14.23 -3.87 -3.82
C TYR A 89 -14.96 -3.46 -2.54
N LYS A 90 -14.28 -2.74 -1.65
CA LYS A 90 -14.87 -2.21 -0.43
C LYS A 90 -16.08 -1.31 -0.72
N PHE A 91 -15.98 -0.43 -1.72
CA PHE A 91 -17.07 0.47 -2.09
C PHE A 91 -18.22 -0.28 -2.74
N ASP A 92 -17.91 -1.19 -3.65
CA ASP A 92 -18.92 -1.99 -4.35
C ASP A 92 -19.72 -2.85 -3.36
N LEU A 93 -19.04 -3.46 -2.38
CA LEU A 93 -19.71 -4.24 -1.33
C LEU A 93 -20.60 -3.37 -0.43
N LEU A 94 -20.17 -2.15 -0.07
CA LEU A 94 -21.00 -1.24 0.74
C LEU A 94 -22.25 -0.81 -0.02
N THR A 95 -22.13 -0.59 -1.32
CA THR A 95 -23.28 -0.28 -2.19
C THR A 95 -24.26 -1.46 -2.24
N GLU A 96 -23.74 -2.68 -2.38
CA GLU A 96 -24.60 -3.87 -2.45
C GLU A 96 -25.38 -4.14 -1.16
N VAL A 97 -24.80 -3.82 0.00
CA VAL A 97 -25.50 -3.93 1.29
C VAL A 97 -26.40 -2.71 1.61
N ASN A 98 -26.69 -1.87 0.60
CA ASN A 98 -27.55 -0.69 0.68
C ASN A 98 -27.07 0.41 1.65
N ILE A 99 -25.76 0.59 1.79
CA ILE A 99 -25.22 1.77 2.47
C ILE A 99 -25.18 2.92 1.46
N GLY A 100 -25.80 4.05 1.81
CA GLY A 100 -25.85 5.24 0.94
C GLY A 100 -24.48 5.94 0.82
N GLU A 101 -24.27 6.65 -0.29
CA GLU A 101 -23.00 7.36 -0.57
C GLU A 101 -22.65 8.40 0.50
N GLU A 102 -23.65 9.01 1.14
CA GLU A 102 -23.43 9.94 2.25
C GLU A 102 -22.78 9.26 3.46
N GLN A 103 -23.19 8.02 3.74
CA GLN A 103 -22.66 7.22 4.82
C GLN A 103 -21.22 6.77 4.54
N PHE A 104 -20.85 6.58 3.26
CA PHE A 104 -19.47 6.27 2.87
C PHE A 104 -18.47 7.31 3.37
N ALA A 105 -18.81 8.59 3.24
CA ALA A 105 -17.94 9.67 3.69
C ALA A 105 -17.66 9.60 5.20
N VAL A 106 -18.69 9.27 5.98
CA VAL A 106 -18.58 9.11 7.44
C VAL A 106 -17.72 7.88 7.77
N ILE A 107 -17.98 6.75 7.12
CA ILE A 107 -17.22 5.50 7.32
C ILE A 107 -15.74 5.74 7.00
N ILE A 108 -15.42 6.36 5.85
CA ILE A 108 -14.03 6.64 5.44
C ILE A 108 -13.35 7.58 6.43
N ALA A 109 -14.07 8.61 6.92
CA ALA A 109 -13.53 9.53 7.92
C ALA A 109 -13.18 8.79 9.22
N LEU A 110 -14.08 7.94 9.72
CA LEU A 110 -13.84 7.13 10.92
C LEU A 110 -12.67 6.15 10.72
N LEU A 111 -12.62 5.45 9.60
CA LEU A 111 -11.52 4.54 9.27
C LEU A 111 -10.18 5.28 9.18
N SER A 112 -10.16 6.50 8.65
CA SER A 112 -8.95 7.33 8.56
C SER A 112 -8.50 7.82 9.94
N LEU A 113 -9.43 8.11 10.83
CA LEU A 113 -9.15 8.47 12.22
C LEU A 113 -8.53 7.28 12.98
N MET A 114 -9.11 6.09 12.83
CA MET A 114 -8.56 4.85 13.39
C MET A 114 -7.17 4.53 12.83
N ALA A 115 -6.93 4.76 11.53
CA ALA A 115 -5.62 4.62 10.93
C ALA A 115 -4.59 5.53 11.58
N SER A 116 -4.94 6.80 11.82
CA SER A 116 -4.06 7.78 12.46
C SER A 116 -3.71 7.39 13.90
N ILE A 117 -4.69 6.90 14.66
CA ILE A 117 -4.47 6.39 16.03
C ILE A 117 -3.54 5.16 15.99
N SER A 118 -3.73 4.27 15.03
CA SER A 118 -2.92 3.05 14.84
C SER A 118 -1.42 3.35 14.67
N ILE A 119 -1.07 4.44 14.00
CA ILE A 119 0.31 4.86 13.78
C ILE A 119 1.08 5.01 15.09
N SER A 120 0.43 5.48 16.15
CA SER A 120 1.04 5.63 17.48
C SER A 120 1.49 4.29 18.07
N PHE A 121 0.85 3.19 17.69
CA PHE A 121 1.17 1.85 18.19
C PHE A 121 2.25 1.11 17.37
N THR A 122 2.76 1.70 16.28
CA THR A 122 3.74 1.04 15.38
C THR A 122 4.97 0.51 16.13
N LYS A 123 5.53 1.29 17.05
CA LYS A 123 6.69 0.86 17.85
C LYS A 123 6.37 -0.36 18.71
N LYS A 124 5.17 -0.40 19.32
CA LYS A 124 4.71 -1.49 20.19
C LYS A 124 4.52 -2.77 19.38
N ILE A 125 3.84 -2.68 18.22
CA ILE A 125 3.63 -3.80 17.30
C ILE A 125 4.96 -4.36 16.82
N GLN A 126 5.89 -3.52 16.39
CA GLN A 126 7.22 -3.97 15.94
C GLN A 126 8.05 -4.59 17.07
N LYS A 127 7.95 -4.09 18.30
CA LYS A 127 8.62 -4.69 19.47
C LYS A 127 8.07 -6.07 19.78
N GLN A 128 6.75 -6.26 19.63
CA GLN A 128 6.08 -7.53 19.91
C GLN A 128 6.34 -8.57 18.83
N PHE A 129 6.16 -8.22 17.56
CA PHE A 129 6.25 -9.16 16.44
C PHE A 129 7.64 -9.21 15.80
N LYS A 130 8.53 -8.24 16.10
CA LYS A 130 9.91 -8.21 15.58
C LYS A 130 9.97 -8.51 14.07
N ASN A 131 10.67 -9.59 13.69
CA ASN A 131 10.84 -10.00 12.30
C ASN A 131 9.59 -10.60 11.64
N ARG A 132 8.53 -10.87 12.43
CA ARG A 132 7.26 -11.39 11.94
C ARG A 132 6.22 -10.30 11.69
N THR A 133 6.60 -9.03 11.86
CA THR A 133 5.67 -7.90 11.68
C THR A 133 5.03 -7.90 10.29
N LEU A 134 5.80 -8.11 9.22
CA LEU A 134 5.26 -8.18 7.86
C LEU A 134 4.29 -9.35 7.69
N THR A 135 4.68 -10.51 8.19
CA THR A 135 3.83 -11.72 8.15
C THR A 135 2.52 -11.48 8.91
N PHE A 136 2.60 -10.90 10.12
CA PHE A 136 1.42 -10.59 10.91
C PHE A 136 0.48 -9.62 10.19
N LEU A 137 1.01 -8.50 9.67
CA LEU A 137 0.19 -7.49 9.00
C LEU A 137 -0.47 -8.03 7.73
N SER A 138 0.28 -8.73 6.88
CA SER A 138 -0.25 -9.25 5.61
C SER A 138 -1.24 -10.39 5.81
N LEU A 139 -1.00 -11.30 6.75
CA LEU A 139 -1.95 -12.36 7.06
C LEU A 139 -3.21 -11.83 7.74
N SER A 140 -3.09 -10.90 8.71
CA SER A 140 -4.27 -10.28 9.33
C SER A 140 -5.12 -9.54 8.30
N TYR A 141 -4.48 -8.85 7.35
CA TYR A 141 -5.16 -8.15 6.26
C TYR A 141 -5.96 -9.14 5.38
N ILE A 142 -5.31 -10.19 4.88
CA ILE A 142 -5.96 -11.12 3.96
C ILE A 142 -7.01 -11.99 4.65
N LEU A 143 -6.76 -12.43 5.88
CA LEU A 143 -7.72 -13.21 6.66
C LEU A 143 -9.00 -12.41 6.99
N SER A 144 -8.87 -11.11 7.23
CA SER A 144 -10.04 -10.26 7.43
C SER A 144 -10.87 -10.13 6.14
N TRP A 145 -10.26 -10.12 4.96
CA TRP A 145 -10.98 -10.14 3.69
C TRP A 145 -11.64 -11.49 3.41
N ILE A 146 -11.01 -12.61 3.78
CA ILE A 146 -11.65 -13.94 3.73
C ILE A 146 -12.88 -13.95 4.64
N ALA A 147 -12.77 -13.43 5.86
CA ALA A 147 -13.88 -13.35 6.80
C ALA A 147 -15.02 -12.47 6.24
N ILE A 148 -14.72 -11.30 5.65
CA ILE A 148 -15.71 -10.45 4.97
C ILE A 148 -16.42 -11.24 3.86
N GLY A 149 -15.67 -11.95 3.02
CA GLY A 149 -16.23 -12.75 1.94
C GLY A 149 -17.19 -13.83 2.45
N ILE A 150 -16.78 -14.61 3.44
CA ILE A 150 -17.60 -15.67 4.04
C ILE A 150 -18.86 -15.08 4.67
N VAL A 151 -18.72 -14.02 5.47
CA VAL A 151 -19.84 -13.36 6.15
C VAL A 151 -20.82 -12.79 5.13
N SER A 152 -20.32 -12.19 4.05
CA SER A 152 -21.16 -11.61 3.01
C SER A 152 -21.97 -12.65 2.22
N LEU A 153 -21.51 -13.89 2.16
CA LEU A 153 -22.23 -15.00 1.51
C LEU A 153 -23.23 -15.70 2.43
N THR A 154 -23.03 -15.64 3.74
CA THR A 154 -23.78 -16.50 4.68
C THR A 154 -24.83 -15.79 5.51
N LEU A 155 -24.69 -14.47 5.73
CA LEU A 155 -25.56 -13.72 6.64
C LEU A 155 -26.52 -12.77 5.91
N ALA A 156 -27.61 -12.41 6.59
CA ALA A 156 -28.55 -11.40 6.12
C ALA A 156 -27.95 -9.99 6.20
N ASN A 157 -28.34 -9.09 5.29
CA ASN A 157 -27.75 -7.76 5.15
C ASN A 157 -27.75 -6.92 6.44
N SER A 158 -28.77 -7.04 7.29
CA SER A 158 -28.85 -6.30 8.56
C SER A 158 -27.77 -6.65 9.57
N ILE A 159 -27.28 -7.90 9.58
CA ILE A 159 -26.24 -8.38 10.50
C ILE A 159 -24.85 -8.20 9.90
N ILE A 160 -24.76 -8.24 8.58
CA ILE A 160 -23.51 -8.13 7.84
C ILE A 160 -22.80 -6.79 8.08
N ILE A 161 -23.53 -5.67 8.07
CA ILE A 161 -22.95 -4.32 8.10
C ILE A 161 -21.98 -4.11 9.29
N PRO A 162 -22.38 -4.32 10.54
CA PRO A 162 -21.47 -4.08 11.68
C PRO A 162 -20.25 -4.99 11.65
N ILE A 163 -20.40 -6.23 11.14
CA ILE A 163 -19.29 -7.18 11.06
C ILE A 163 -18.29 -6.75 9.97
N ILE A 164 -18.77 -6.35 8.80
CA ILE A 164 -17.93 -5.83 7.71
C ILE A 164 -17.17 -4.59 8.18
N LEU A 165 -17.84 -3.66 8.85
CA LEU A 165 -17.20 -2.44 9.36
C LEU A 165 -16.10 -2.75 10.37
N MET A 166 -16.30 -3.74 11.25
CA MET A 166 -15.27 -4.20 12.17
C MET A 166 -14.03 -4.73 11.42
N PHE A 167 -14.23 -5.54 10.38
CA PHE A 167 -13.12 -6.03 9.58
C PHE A 167 -12.46 -4.94 8.74
N TYR A 168 -13.20 -3.93 8.27
CA TYR A 168 -12.62 -2.77 7.60
C TYR A 168 -11.72 -1.96 8.53
N VAL A 169 -12.06 -1.85 9.81
CA VAL A 169 -11.15 -1.26 10.81
C VAL A 169 -9.85 -2.06 10.88
N ILE A 170 -9.91 -3.39 10.98
CA ILE A 170 -8.72 -4.25 11.00
C ILE A 170 -7.88 -4.04 9.73
N ASN A 171 -8.51 -4.04 8.57
CA ASN A 171 -7.83 -3.80 7.29
C ASN A 171 -7.13 -2.44 7.27
N ARG A 172 -7.81 -1.40 7.71
CA ARG A 172 -7.25 -0.05 7.73
C ARG A 172 -6.10 0.10 8.72
N LEU A 173 -6.18 -0.59 9.87
CA LEU A 173 -5.08 -0.66 10.84
C LEU A 173 -3.85 -1.35 10.22
N CYS A 174 -4.03 -2.47 9.53
CA CYS A 174 -2.94 -3.19 8.87
C CYS A 174 -2.30 -2.37 7.75
N ASP A 175 -3.09 -1.72 6.91
CA ASP A 175 -2.62 -0.88 5.80
C ASP A 175 -1.81 0.32 6.31
N SER A 176 -2.30 1.06 7.30
CA SER A 176 -1.57 2.20 7.86
C SER A 176 -0.23 1.80 8.48
N GLN A 177 -0.17 0.65 9.15
CA GLN A 177 1.08 0.10 9.67
C GLN A 177 2.04 -0.34 8.56
N TRP A 178 1.51 -0.92 7.49
CA TRP A 178 2.29 -1.33 6.34
C TRP A 178 3.09 -0.17 5.73
N VAL A 179 2.48 0.99 5.54
CA VAL A 179 3.15 2.17 4.97
C VAL A 179 4.42 2.53 5.75
N ILE A 180 4.35 2.50 7.10
CA ILE A 180 5.50 2.84 7.95
C ILE A 180 6.55 1.73 7.91
N VAL A 181 6.12 0.48 8.02
CA VAL A 181 7.00 -0.68 8.03
C VAL A 181 7.73 -0.78 6.70
N LYS A 182 7.03 -0.59 5.58
CA LYS A 182 7.60 -0.55 4.23
C LYS A 182 8.77 0.44 4.13
N GLY A 183 8.57 1.66 4.58
CA GLY A 183 9.60 2.70 4.55
C GLY A 183 10.83 2.35 5.41
N ARG A 184 10.65 1.71 6.56
CA ARG A 184 11.77 1.28 7.42
C ARG A 184 12.59 0.17 6.79
N TYR A 185 11.95 -0.82 6.16
CA TYR A 185 12.67 -1.89 5.46
C TYR A 185 13.48 -1.33 4.28
N LEU A 186 12.90 -0.42 3.49
CA LEU A 186 13.62 0.25 2.41
C LEU A 186 14.86 1.00 2.91
N LYS A 187 14.73 1.72 4.04
CA LYS A 187 15.88 2.40 4.67
C LYS A 187 16.99 1.44 5.09
N ASN A 188 16.62 0.26 5.59
CA ASN A 188 17.58 -0.74 6.04
C ASN A 188 18.29 -1.48 4.89
N PHE A 189 17.69 -1.51 3.70
CA PHE A 189 18.26 -2.22 2.55
C PHE A 189 18.99 -1.30 1.57
N THR A 190 19.00 0.02 1.79
CA THR A 190 19.57 1.01 0.88
C THR A 190 20.60 1.88 1.56
N LYS A 191 21.68 2.22 0.85
CA LYS A 191 22.69 3.19 1.30
C LYS A 191 22.12 4.61 1.26
N PRO A 192 22.52 5.53 2.16
CA PRO A 192 22.00 6.89 2.19
C PRO A 192 22.05 7.62 0.83
N GLY A 193 23.16 7.54 0.10
CA GLY A 193 23.33 8.25 -1.17
C GLY A 193 22.56 7.73 -2.37
N THR A 194 22.04 6.48 -2.32
CA THR A 194 21.25 5.87 -3.42
C THR A 194 19.81 5.63 -3.02
N ARG A 195 19.45 5.92 -1.77
CA ARG A 195 18.16 5.58 -1.18
C ARG A 195 16.98 6.16 -1.96
N GLU A 196 17.04 7.44 -2.31
CA GLU A 196 15.94 8.12 -2.99
C GLU A 196 15.62 7.49 -4.35
N LYS A 197 16.65 7.23 -5.16
CA LYS A 197 16.51 6.62 -6.48
C LYS A 197 15.92 5.21 -6.41
N ILE A 198 16.40 4.41 -5.44
CA ILE A 198 15.92 3.04 -5.23
C ILE A 198 14.49 3.05 -4.69
N THR A 199 14.18 3.93 -3.73
CA THR A 199 12.82 4.07 -3.18
C THR A 199 11.83 4.48 -4.28
N PHE A 200 12.18 5.47 -5.10
CA PHE A 200 11.36 5.90 -6.22
C PHE A 200 11.08 4.73 -7.19
N THR A 201 12.13 4.01 -7.59
CA THR A 201 11.97 2.87 -8.51
C THR A 201 11.14 1.75 -7.89
N PHE A 202 11.29 1.52 -6.59
CA PHE A 202 10.48 0.57 -5.85
C PHE A 202 8.99 0.97 -5.83
N GLU A 203 8.69 2.23 -5.54
CA GLU A 203 7.32 2.76 -5.55
C GLU A 203 6.72 2.71 -6.96
N LEU A 204 7.50 3.01 -8.00
CA LEU A 204 7.06 2.91 -9.39
C LEU A 204 6.63 1.48 -9.75
N VAL A 205 7.45 0.47 -9.40
CA VAL A 205 7.13 -0.94 -9.68
C VAL A 205 5.89 -1.38 -8.90
N THR A 206 5.76 -0.98 -7.63
CA THR A 206 4.57 -1.30 -6.83
C THR A 206 3.32 -0.61 -7.38
N ALA A 207 3.42 0.63 -7.85
CA ALA A 207 2.32 1.35 -8.49
C ALA A 207 1.87 0.69 -9.80
N ILE A 208 2.81 0.23 -10.63
CA ILE A 208 2.49 -0.54 -11.84
C ILE A 208 1.77 -1.84 -11.47
N ALA A 209 2.24 -2.56 -10.46
CA ALA A 209 1.56 -3.75 -9.97
C ALA A 209 0.13 -3.45 -9.48
N GLY A 210 -0.07 -2.30 -8.80
CA GLY A 210 -1.38 -1.80 -8.41
C GLY A 210 -2.30 -1.53 -9.61
N GLY A 211 -1.80 -0.87 -10.67
CA GLY A 211 -2.56 -0.61 -11.89
C GLY A 211 -2.97 -1.89 -12.61
N VAL A 212 -2.05 -2.83 -12.76
CA VAL A 212 -2.36 -4.15 -13.36
C VAL A 212 -3.38 -4.92 -12.52
N SER A 213 -3.24 -4.87 -11.21
CA SER A 213 -4.18 -5.56 -10.31
C SER A 213 -5.59 -4.96 -10.36
N ALA A 214 -5.73 -3.64 -10.55
CA ALA A 214 -7.03 -3.01 -10.73
C ALA A 214 -7.75 -3.55 -11.98
N LEU A 215 -7.03 -3.75 -13.09
CA LEU A 215 -7.58 -4.36 -14.31
C LEU A 215 -8.01 -5.81 -14.05
N ILE A 216 -7.20 -6.59 -13.34
CA ILE A 216 -7.53 -7.97 -12.97
C ILE A 216 -8.76 -7.99 -12.05
N GLY A 217 -8.81 -7.10 -11.06
CA GLY A 217 -9.97 -6.98 -10.15
C GLY A 217 -11.25 -6.63 -10.90
N ALA A 218 -11.21 -5.65 -11.79
CA ALA A 218 -12.33 -5.27 -12.64
C ALA A 218 -12.79 -6.42 -13.56
N TRP A 219 -11.84 -7.17 -14.13
CA TRP A 219 -12.15 -8.34 -14.93
C TRP A 219 -12.86 -9.44 -14.12
N ILE A 220 -12.37 -9.76 -12.92
CA ILE A 220 -13.02 -10.74 -12.03
C ILE A 220 -14.45 -10.27 -11.70
N LEU A 221 -14.63 -8.99 -11.41
CA LEU A 221 -15.94 -8.42 -11.09
C LEU A 221 -16.90 -8.43 -12.29
N SER A 222 -16.40 -8.37 -13.52
CA SER A 222 -17.23 -8.45 -14.73
C SER A 222 -17.85 -9.85 -14.99
N ILE A 223 -17.26 -10.90 -14.41
CA ILE A 223 -17.69 -12.30 -14.58
C ILE A 223 -18.32 -12.90 -13.33
N THR A 224 -18.25 -12.20 -12.18
CA THR A 224 -18.80 -12.65 -10.89
C THR A 224 -19.44 -11.46 -10.15
N ASP A 225 -20.31 -11.77 -9.18
CA ASP A 225 -20.79 -10.76 -8.23
C ASP A 225 -19.70 -10.41 -7.19
N ILE A 226 -19.83 -9.26 -6.54
CA ILE A 226 -18.81 -8.72 -5.63
C ILE A 226 -18.50 -9.66 -4.45
N ARG A 227 -19.49 -10.39 -3.93
CA ARG A 227 -19.32 -11.30 -2.78
C ARG A 227 -18.40 -12.47 -3.14
N HIS A 228 -18.65 -13.11 -4.29
CA HIS A 228 -17.80 -14.20 -4.80
C HIS A 228 -16.43 -13.66 -5.26
N ALA A 229 -16.39 -12.49 -5.90
CA ALA A 229 -15.13 -11.84 -6.29
C ALA A 229 -14.20 -11.64 -5.09
N ILE A 230 -14.73 -11.15 -3.95
CA ILE A 230 -13.95 -10.98 -2.72
C ILE A 230 -13.36 -12.31 -2.25
N VAL A 231 -14.14 -13.40 -2.22
CA VAL A 231 -13.67 -14.72 -1.79
C VAL A 231 -12.57 -15.24 -2.72
N ILE A 232 -12.77 -15.16 -4.04
CA ILE A 232 -11.81 -15.63 -5.04
C ILE A 232 -10.48 -14.87 -4.88
N VAL A 233 -10.54 -13.54 -4.83
CA VAL A 233 -9.34 -12.72 -4.69
C VAL A 233 -8.67 -12.91 -3.33
N ALA A 234 -9.44 -13.08 -2.25
CA ALA A 234 -8.88 -13.28 -0.92
C ALA A 234 -8.18 -14.64 -0.80
N LEU A 235 -8.76 -15.71 -1.33
CA LEU A 235 -8.13 -17.04 -1.32
C LEU A 235 -6.89 -17.08 -2.23
N GLY A 236 -6.99 -16.55 -3.45
CA GLY A 236 -5.83 -16.41 -4.34
C GLY A 236 -4.74 -15.53 -3.74
N GLY A 237 -5.14 -14.42 -3.11
CA GLY A 237 -4.25 -13.53 -2.38
C GLY A 237 -3.55 -14.18 -1.19
N LEU A 238 -4.23 -15.05 -0.44
CA LEU A 238 -3.62 -15.82 0.64
C LEU A 238 -2.49 -16.71 0.13
N ILE A 239 -2.73 -17.43 -0.96
CA ILE A 239 -1.72 -18.28 -1.58
C ILE A 239 -0.50 -17.46 -2.02
N LEU A 240 -0.73 -16.31 -2.69
CA LEU A 240 0.33 -15.43 -3.15
C LEU A 240 1.11 -14.79 -1.98
N ILE A 241 0.44 -14.39 -0.91
CA ILE A 241 1.09 -13.83 0.29
C ILE A 241 1.94 -14.89 0.98
N VAL A 242 1.42 -16.10 1.19
CA VAL A 242 2.18 -17.19 1.82
C VAL A 242 3.40 -17.54 0.97
N TRP A 243 3.24 -17.67 -0.33
CA TRP A 243 4.34 -17.95 -1.26
C TRP A 243 5.41 -16.85 -1.23
N THR A 244 5.03 -15.58 -1.32
CA THR A 244 5.99 -14.47 -1.31
C THR A 244 6.68 -14.30 0.04
N LEU A 245 5.99 -14.57 1.15
CA LEU A 245 6.58 -14.58 2.49
C LEU A 245 7.62 -15.70 2.65
N ASP A 246 7.33 -16.89 2.15
CA ASP A 246 8.29 -18.01 2.19
C ASP A 246 9.49 -17.69 1.30
N TYR A 247 9.26 -17.22 0.07
CA TYR A 247 10.32 -16.76 -0.83
C TYR A 247 11.21 -15.68 -0.20
N MET A 248 10.62 -14.74 0.55
CA MET A 248 11.35 -13.71 1.26
C MET A 248 12.16 -14.28 2.43
N ARG A 249 11.58 -15.21 3.21
CA ARG A 249 12.26 -15.86 4.34
C ARG A 249 13.52 -16.60 3.94
N THR A 250 13.47 -17.33 2.85
CA THR A 250 14.62 -18.11 2.35
C THR A 250 15.77 -17.23 1.86
N ARG A 251 15.48 -15.95 1.50
CA ARG A 251 16.46 -15.05 0.87
C ARG A 251 16.97 -13.93 1.76
N PHE A 252 16.32 -13.63 2.87
CA PHE A 252 16.85 -12.67 3.85
C PHE A 252 18.10 -13.16 4.58
N GLY A 253 18.35 -14.45 4.59
CA GLY A 253 19.62 -15.05 4.97
C GLY A 253 19.98 -14.96 6.46
N LEU A 254 19.23 -14.24 7.29
CA LEU A 254 19.47 -14.13 8.71
C LEU A 254 18.35 -14.81 9.49
N LYS A 255 18.71 -15.73 10.38
CA LYS A 255 17.78 -16.31 11.35
C LYS A 255 17.42 -15.26 12.42
N PRO A 256 16.20 -15.29 13.01
CA PRO A 256 15.77 -14.32 14.02
C PRO A 256 16.76 -14.08 15.17
N LYS A 257 17.54 -15.08 15.54
CA LYS A 257 18.58 -14.99 16.59
C LYS A 257 19.84 -14.21 16.15
N GLN A 258 20.03 -13.95 14.86
CA GLN A 258 21.22 -13.28 14.30
C GLN A 258 21.00 -11.77 14.13
N TYR A 259 19.74 -11.31 14.05
CA TYR A 259 19.42 -9.88 13.87
C TYR A 259 19.89 -8.95 15.00
N SER A 260 20.14 -9.48 16.18
CA SER A 260 20.64 -8.71 17.34
C SER A 260 22.16 -8.73 17.50
N LYS A 261 22.87 -9.52 16.69
CA LYS A 261 24.30 -9.79 16.88
C LYS A 261 25.19 -9.33 15.73
N GLU A 262 24.64 -9.12 14.55
CA GLU A 262 25.41 -8.68 13.37
C GLU A 262 24.85 -7.37 12.84
N ASP A 263 25.71 -6.36 12.72
CA ASP A 263 25.42 -5.20 11.91
C ASP A 263 25.09 -5.67 10.49
N ILE A 264 23.97 -5.20 9.96
CA ILE A 264 23.53 -5.55 8.60
C ILE A 264 24.56 -4.95 7.65
N LYS A 265 25.57 -5.74 7.29
CA LYS A 265 26.51 -5.36 6.22
C LYS A 265 25.71 -5.34 4.92
N PHE A 266 25.63 -4.17 4.32
CA PHE A 266 25.06 -3.99 2.99
C PHE A 266 25.99 -4.71 2.00
N TYR A 267 25.64 -5.91 1.59
CA TYR A 267 26.30 -6.56 0.48
C TYR A 267 25.87 -5.84 -0.81
N ILE A 268 26.85 -5.25 -1.46
CA ILE A 268 26.74 -4.63 -2.79
C ILE A 268 26.68 -5.73 -3.85
#